data_1357bf26c7dbc4be8825753e43326675
#
_entry.id   1357bf26c7dbc4be8825753e43326675
#
_cell.length_a   1.000
_cell.length_b   1.000
_cell.length_c   1.000
_cell.angle_alpha   90.00
_cell.angle_beta   90.00
_cell.angle_gamma   90.00
#
_symmetry.space_group_name_H-M   'P 1'
#
loop_
_entity.id
_entity.type
_entity.pdbx_description
1 polymer ?
#
loop_
_entity_poly.entity_id
_entity_poly.type
_entity_poly.pdbx_seq_one_letter_code
_entity_poly.pdbx_strand_id
1 'polypeptide(L)'
;MKKILLIVLLLNFMCLAQELVIGEERVEPGIVFIFEGAVKDHIMPMGMHLDEDQTHIHIEARVNWDEINIPEGTPRGGFVPYLHITAIVKNQKTGLQTFIDLLPHINLVDNFHYARNISLPGGIDDLYSVTFNIVPPTHIDLALHKDWLNSYGEALLKGQSFSYKSVYFGEICRARRN
;
A
#
# COMPACT_ATOMS: atom_id res chain seq x y z
N MET A 1 -5.15 -41.92 43.76
CA MET A 1 -4.77 -41.75 42.34
C MET A 1 -5.29 -40.40 41.86
N LYS A 2 -4.42 -39.37 41.77
CA LYS A 2 -4.80 -38.03 41.27
C LYS A 2 -4.67 -38.01 39.77
N LYS A 3 -5.79 -37.81 39.04
CA LYS A 3 -5.81 -37.61 37.58
C LYS A 3 -5.34 -36.19 37.27
N ILE A 4 -4.16 -36.07 36.66
CA ILE A 4 -3.65 -34.81 36.13
C ILE A 4 -4.37 -34.58 34.79
N LEU A 5 -5.23 -33.54 34.71
CA LEU A 5 -5.87 -33.09 33.50
C LEU A 5 -4.88 -32.17 32.76
N LEU A 6 -4.26 -32.66 31.68
CA LEU A 6 -3.38 -31.89 30.80
C LEU A 6 -4.26 -31.03 29.88
N ILE A 7 -4.40 -29.74 30.19
CA ILE A 7 -5.05 -28.78 29.29
C ILE A 7 -4.01 -28.37 28.27
N VAL A 8 -4.13 -28.90 27.05
CA VAL A 8 -3.37 -28.44 25.89
C VAL A 8 -4.02 -27.15 25.38
N LEU A 9 -3.40 -26.02 25.69
CA LEU A 9 -3.80 -24.71 25.17
C LEU A 9 -3.38 -24.66 23.71
N LEU A 10 -4.31 -24.91 22.80
CA LEU A 10 -4.12 -24.66 21.36
C LEU A 10 -4.06 -23.15 21.13
N LEU A 11 -2.86 -22.59 21.14
CA LEU A 11 -2.59 -21.27 20.61
C LEU A 11 -2.82 -21.33 19.09
N ASN A 12 -3.99 -20.88 18.65
CA ASN A 12 -4.20 -20.54 17.25
C ASN A 12 -3.30 -19.35 16.95
N PHE A 13 -2.12 -19.59 16.38
CA PHE A 13 -1.38 -18.57 15.67
C PHE A 13 -2.22 -18.21 14.42
N MET A 14 -3.02 -17.17 14.52
CA MET A 14 -3.48 -16.47 13.32
C MET A 14 -2.21 -15.89 12.70
N CYS A 15 -1.68 -16.57 11.68
CA CYS A 15 -0.68 -16.00 10.81
C CYS A 15 -1.41 -14.91 10.00
N LEU A 16 -1.40 -13.68 10.52
CA LEU A 16 -1.77 -12.51 9.73
C LEU A 16 -0.78 -12.46 8.56
N ALA A 17 -1.27 -12.14 7.37
CA ALA A 17 -0.39 -11.88 6.24
C ALA A 17 0.65 -10.87 6.71
N GLN A 18 1.93 -11.23 6.57
CA GLN A 18 3.00 -10.38 7.06
C GLN A 18 3.08 -9.17 6.13
N GLU A 19 2.91 -7.99 6.68
CA GLU A 19 3.03 -6.71 5.99
C GLU A 19 4.20 -5.93 6.59
N LEU A 20 4.95 -5.26 5.74
CA LEU A 20 6.02 -4.35 6.12
C LEU A 20 5.53 -2.92 5.92
N VAL A 21 5.17 -2.22 6.98
CA VAL A 21 4.83 -0.80 6.90
C VAL A 21 6.10 -0.01 6.55
N ILE A 22 6.07 0.65 5.39
CA ILE A 22 7.14 1.52 4.88
C ILE A 22 6.97 2.93 5.45
N GLY A 23 5.73 3.42 5.53
CA GLY A 23 5.40 4.71 6.09
C GLY A 23 3.90 4.99 6.14
N GLU A 24 3.53 5.97 6.95
CA GLU A 24 2.16 6.45 7.10
C GLU A 24 2.15 7.98 7.03
N GLU A 25 1.26 8.53 6.22
CA GLU A 25 1.14 9.97 5.99
C GLU A 25 -0.32 10.40 6.00
N ARG A 26 -0.58 11.55 6.58
CA ARG A 26 -1.90 12.19 6.56
C ARG A 26 -1.84 13.50 5.78
N VAL A 27 -2.70 13.62 4.79
CA VAL A 27 -2.77 14.75 3.86
C VAL A 27 -4.13 15.43 3.94
N GLU A 28 -4.13 16.76 3.91
CA GLU A 28 -5.39 17.51 3.81
C GLU A 28 -6.13 17.19 2.50
N PRO A 29 -7.48 17.06 2.55
CA PRO A 29 -8.37 17.42 3.63
C PRO A 29 -8.77 16.25 4.57
N GLY A 30 -7.89 15.33 4.86
CA GLY A 30 -8.13 14.21 5.76
C GLY A 30 -8.02 12.84 5.09
N ILE A 31 -7.03 12.68 4.22
CA ILE A 31 -6.71 11.42 3.55
C ILE A 31 -5.49 10.81 4.23
N VAL A 32 -5.57 9.54 4.59
CA VAL A 32 -4.49 8.75 5.17
C VAL A 32 -3.94 7.81 4.11
N PHE A 33 -2.62 7.81 3.99
CA PHE A 33 -1.84 6.89 3.14
C PHE A 33 -1.04 5.97 4.05
N ILE A 34 -1.17 4.67 3.86
CA ILE A 34 -0.31 3.66 4.49
C ILE A 34 0.41 2.94 3.36
N PHE A 35 1.73 3.11 3.31
CA PHE A 35 2.59 2.50 2.30
C PHE A 35 3.21 1.23 2.86
N GLU A 36 3.09 0.12 2.11
CA GLU A 36 3.46 -1.19 2.61
C GLU A 36 4.15 -2.05 1.54
N GLY A 37 4.92 -3.01 2.01
CA GLY A 37 5.36 -4.15 1.24
C GLY A 37 4.67 -5.40 1.80
N ALA A 38 3.89 -6.07 0.99
CA ALA A 38 3.16 -7.28 1.36
C ALA A 38 3.76 -8.52 0.68
N VAL A 39 3.34 -9.69 1.16
CA VAL A 39 3.67 -10.97 0.52
C VAL A 39 3.09 -10.98 -0.88
N LYS A 40 3.91 -11.37 -1.86
CA LYS A 40 3.49 -11.53 -3.26
C LYS A 40 2.26 -12.40 -3.42
N ASP A 41 1.46 -12.11 -4.43
CA ASP A 41 0.21 -12.80 -4.70
C ASP A 41 -0.02 -13.03 -6.18
N HIS A 42 -0.92 -13.97 -6.49
CA HIS A 42 -1.43 -14.17 -7.83
C HIS A 42 -2.50 -13.12 -8.14
N ILE A 43 -2.28 -12.31 -9.19
CA ILE A 43 -3.14 -11.17 -9.53
C ILE A 43 -3.66 -11.29 -10.96
N MET A 44 -4.93 -11.05 -11.15
CA MET A 44 -5.57 -11.01 -12.46
C MET A 44 -5.84 -9.55 -12.91
N PRO A 45 -5.85 -9.25 -14.22
CA PRO A 45 -5.61 -10.19 -15.33
C PRO A 45 -4.11 -10.50 -15.51
N MET A 46 -3.83 -11.75 -15.84
CA MET A 46 -2.47 -12.16 -16.19
C MET A 46 -1.96 -11.35 -17.40
N GLY A 47 -0.66 -11.05 -17.40
CA GLY A 47 -0.02 -10.23 -18.44
C GLY A 47 -0.05 -8.71 -18.18
N MET A 48 -0.89 -8.21 -17.25
CA MET A 48 -0.82 -6.84 -16.76
C MET A 48 -0.02 -6.72 -15.45
N HIS A 49 0.17 -7.82 -14.76
CA HIS A 49 0.92 -7.91 -13.51
C HIS A 49 2.06 -8.91 -13.66
N LEU A 50 3.13 -8.71 -12.90
CA LEU A 50 4.22 -9.67 -12.81
C LEU A 50 3.71 -10.94 -12.13
N ASP A 51 4.02 -12.11 -12.72
CA ASP A 51 3.62 -13.40 -12.17
C ASP A 51 4.24 -13.61 -10.78
N GLU A 52 3.56 -14.38 -9.92
CA GLU A 52 3.97 -14.58 -8.53
C GLU A 52 5.39 -15.16 -8.40
N ASP A 53 5.79 -16.09 -9.28
CA ASP A 53 7.12 -16.72 -9.28
C ASP A 53 8.25 -15.74 -9.67
N GLN A 54 7.93 -14.67 -10.41
CA GLN A 54 8.85 -13.61 -10.81
C GLN A 54 8.83 -12.41 -9.84
N THR A 55 7.91 -12.41 -8.90
CA THR A 55 7.68 -11.34 -7.95
C THR A 55 8.50 -11.52 -6.68
N HIS A 56 9.14 -10.47 -6.20
CA HIS A 56 9.76 -10.45 -4.88
C HIS A 56 8.79 -9.97 -3.79
N ILE A 57 8.06 -8.88 -4.05
CA ILE A 57 7.10 -8.28 -3.10
C ILE A 57 5.87 -7.76 -3.86
N HIS A 58 4.76 -7.65 -3.14
CA HIS A 58 3.61 -6.85 -3.50
C HIS A 58 3.74 -5.49 -2.81
N ILE A 59 4.00 -4.42 -3.57
CA ILE A 59 4.08 -3.07 -3.02
C ILE A 59 2.73 -2.41 -3.12
N GLU A 60 2.30 -1.71 -2.06
CA GLU A 60 0.95 -1.16 -1.98
C GLU A 60 0.85 0.16 -1.24
N ALA A 61 -0.24 0.85 -1.48
CA ALA A 61 -0.69 2.03 -0.78
C ALA A 61 -2.17 1.87 -0.44
N ARG A 62 -2.50 1.72 0.83
CA ARG A 62 -3.87 1.87 1.32
C ARG A 62 -4.17 3.35 1.45
N VAL A 63 -5.22 3.81 0.82
CA VAL A 63 -5.58 5.23 0.79
C VAL A 63 -7.03 5.39 1.17
N ASN A 64 -7.26 5.92 2.35
CA ASN A 64 -8.58 6.01 2.95
C ASN A 64 -8.84 7.41 3.54
N TRP A 65 -10.11 7.79 3.61
CA TRP A 65 -10.50 8.90 4.46
C TRP A 65 -10.21 8.56 5.92
N ASP A 66 -9.71 9.53 6.67
CA ASP A 66 -9.50 9.39 8.12
C ASP A 66 -10.82 9.19 8.87
N GLU A 67 -10.76 8.77 10.12
CA GLU A 67 -11.91 8.65 11.02
C GLU A 67 -12.38 10.01 11.56
N ILE A 68 -11.48 11.00 11.56
CA ILE A 68 -11.72 12.34 12.11
C ILE A 68 -11.22 13.44 11.16
N ASN A 69 -11.76 14.63 11.31
CA ASN A 69 -11.34 15.83 10.57
C ASN A 69 -11.31 15.61 9.04
N ILE A 70 -12.39 15.07 8.51
CA ILE A 70 -12.62 14.83 7.09
C ILE A 70 -13.76 15.73 6.56
N PRO A 71 -13.86 15.95 5.25
CA PRO A 71 -14.96 16.70 4.65
C PRO A 71 -16.32 16.07 5.00
N GLU A 72 -17.32 16.92 5.23
CA GLU A 72 -18.68 16.48 5.48
C GLU A 72 -19.21 15.64 4.31
N GLY A 73 -19.86 14.53 4.62
CA GLY A 73 -20.43 13.61 3.62
C GLY A 73 -19.44 12.56 3.08
N THR A 74 -18.13 12.64 3.41
CA THR A 74 -17.20 11.59 3.05
C THR A 74 -17.31 10.37 3.98
N PRO A 75 -17.13 9.14 3.47
CA PRO A 75 -17.22 7.94 4.30
C PRO A 75 -15.97 7.79 5.16
N ARG A 76 -16.10 7.76 6.48
CA ARG A 76 -15.00 7.47 7.43
C ARG A 76 -14.35 6.13 7.11
N GLY A 77 -13.03 6.09 7.07
CA GLY A 77 -12.28 4.90 6.69
C GLY A 77 -12.49 4.43 5.25
N GLY A 78 -13.30 5.14 4.45
CA GLY A 78 -13.62 4.75 3.08
C GLY A 78 -12.46 4.98 2.11
N PHE A 79 -12.32 4.09 1.12
CA PHE A 79 -11.30 4.18 0.07
C PHE A 79 -11.41 5.49 -0.73
N VAL A 80 -10.26 6.07 -1.06
CA VAL A 80 -10.15 7.27 -1.91
C VAL A 80 -9.78 6.86 -3.34
N PRO A 81 -10.72 6.90 -4.29
CA PRO A 81 -10.50 6.47 -5.67
C PRO A 81 -9.84 7.56 -6.54
N TYR A 82 -9.49 7.18 -7.77
CA TYR A 82 -9.03 8.04 -8.87
C TYR A 82 -7.65 8.70 -8.68
N LEU A 83 -6.87 8.30 -7.69
CA LEU A 83 -5.49 8.79 -7.54
C LEU A 83 -4.57 8.07 -8.53
N HIS A 84 -3.59 8.81 -9.07
CA HIS A 84 -2.46 8.23 -9.77
C HIS A 84 -1.28 8.14 -8.79
N ILE A 85 -0.95 6.91 -8.39
CA ILE A 85 0.14 6.66 -7.45
C ILE A 85 1.25 5.92 -8.17
N THR A 86 2.44 6.50 -8.16
CA THR A 86 3.64 5.84 -8.65
C THR A 86 4.65 5.65 -7.54
N ALA A 87 5.51 4.64 -7.67
CA ALA A 87 6.61 4.44 -6.75
C ALA A 87 7.94 4.26 -7.49
N ILE A 88 9.03 4.71 -6.87
CA ILE A 88 10.40 4.45 -7.31
C ILE A 88 11.07 3.65 -6.21
N VAL A 89 11.45 2.41 -6.50
CA VAL A 89 12.22 1.55 -5.60
C VAL A 89 13.66 1.55 -6.10
N LYS A 90 14.58 2.11 -5.29
CA LYS A 90 15.99 2.27 -5.65
C LYS A 90 16.87 1.49 -4.68
N ASN A 91 17.71 0.62 -5.21
CA ASN A 91 18.73 -0.07 -4.46
C ASN A 91 19.81 0.93 -4.00
N GLN A 92 20.05 1.02 -2.70
CA GLN A 92 21.00 2.01 -2.14
C GLN A 92 22.47 1.67 -2.41
N LYS A 93 22.77 0.39 -2.67
CA LYS A 93 24.11 -0.09 -2.93
C LYS A 93 24.52 0.11 -4.39
N THR A 94 23.64 -0.24 -5.31
CA THR A 94 23.93 -0.23 -6.76
C THR A 94 23.43 1.01 -7.49
N GLY A 95 22.43 1.70 -6.93
CA GLY A 95 21.73 2.80 -7.58
C GLY A 95 20.71 2.37 -8.63
N LEU A 96 20.59 1.07 -8.92
CA LEU A 96 19.55 0.56 -9.82
C LEU A 96 18.16 0.84 -9.25
N GLN A 97 17.21 1.12 -10.13
CA GLN A 97 15.85 1.48 -9.71
C GLN A 97 14.79 0.89 -10.60
N THR A 98 13.62 0.64 -10.03
CA THR A 98 12.40 0.27 -10.72
C THR A 98 11.38 1.38 -10.54
N PHE A 99 10.74 1.79 -11.63
CA PHE A 99 9.60 2.70 -11.63
C PHE A 99 8.31 1.87 -11.71
N ILE A 100 7.34 2.20 -10.86
CA ILE A 100 6.14 1.40 -10.65
C ILE A 100 4.91 2.31 -10.70
N ASP A 101 3.90 1.88 -11.44
CA ASP A 101 2.57 2.45 -11.42
C ASP A 101 1.66 1.54 -10.58
N LEU A 102 1.15 2.05 -9.46
CA LEU A 102 0.25 1.30 -8.59
C LEU A 102 -1.19 1.43 -9.09
N LEU A 103 -1.80 0.30 -9.37
CA LEU A 103 -3.17 0.20 -9.89
C LEU A 103 -4.16 -0.13 -8.76
N PRO A 104 -5.44 0.22 -8.90
CA PRO A 104 -6.46 -0.22 -7.97
C PRO A 104 -6.59 -1.75 -7.93
N HIS A 105 -6.48 -2.32 -6.75
CA HIS A 105 -6.66 -3.73 -6.43
C HIS A 105 -7.78 -3.92 -5.42
N ILE A 106 -8.26 -5.14 -5.29
CA ILE A 106 -9.19 -5.55 -4.22
C ILE A 106 -8.79 -6.92 -3.71
N ASN A 107 -8.77 -7.08 -2.40
CA ASN A 107 -8.64 -8.38 -1.72
C ASN A 107 -9.62 -8.47 -0.53
N LEU A 108 -9.63 -9.59 0.17
CA LEU A 108 -10.56 -9.81 1.29
C LEU A 108 -10.04 -9.28 2.64
N VAL A 109 -8.79 -8.85 2.71
CA VAL A 109 -8.17 -8.33 3.93
C VAL A 109 -8.20 -6.80 3.94
N ASP A 110 -7.60 -6.17 2.92
CA ASP A 110 -7.43 -4.72 2.85
C ASP A 110 -8.56 -4.03 2.08
N ASN A 111 -9.43 -4.80 1.42
CA ASN A 111 -10.44 -4.29 0.52
C ASN A 111 -9.80 -3.55 -0.68
N PHE A 112 -10.27 -2.36 -1.06
CA PHE A 112 -9.69 -1.57 -2.12
C PHE A 112 -8.38 -0.91 -1.68
N HIS A 113 -7.33 -1.04 -2.49
CA HIS A 113 -6.03 -0.40 -2.30
C HIS A 113 -5.34 -0.22 -3.66
N TYR A 114 -4.25 0.53 -3.70
CA TYR A 114 -3.40 0.68 -4.90
C TYR A 114 -2.18 -0.20 -4.75
N ALA A 115 -1.87 -1.04 -5.76
CA ALA A 115 -0.78 -1.98 -5.59
C ALA A 115 -0.13 -2.45 -6.89
N ARG A 116 1.02 -3.12 -6.76
CA ARG A 116 1.71 -3.81 -7.86
C ARG A 116 2.64 -4.91 -7.35
N ASN A 117 2.64 -6.04 -8.02
CA ASN A 117 3.71 -7.03 -7.91
C ASN A 117 4.99 -6.51 -8.56
N ILE A 118 6.12 -6.61 -7.88
CA ILE A 118 7.41 -6.15 -8.39
C ILE A 118 8.55 -7.12 -8.11
N SER A 119 9.54 -7.09 -9.01
CA SER A 119 10.88 -7.63 -8.75
C SER A 119 11.79 -6.49 -8.30
N LEU A 120 12.51 -6.68 -7.20
CA LEU A 120 13.44 -5.68 -6.66
C LEU A 120 14.63 -5.46 -7.61
N PRO A 121 15.09 -4.21 -7.79
CA PRO A 121 16.27 -3.91 -8.64
C PRO A 121 17.58 -4.20 -7.91
N GLY A 122 17.77 -5.45 -7.47
CA GLY A 122 18.96 -5.91 -6.73
C GLY A 122 18.66 -7.11 -5.83
N GLY A 123 19.51 -7.35 -4.84
CA GLY A 123 19.39 -8.47 -3.91
C GLY A 123 18.29 -8.23 -2.87
N ILE A 124 17.56 -9.28 -2.49
CA ILE A 124 16.51 -9.19 -1.47
C ILE A 124 17.04 -8.76 -0.09
N ASP A 125 18.33 -8.92 0.15
CA ASP A 125 19.00 -8.52 1.38
C ASP A 125 19.63 -7.12 1.32
N ASP A 126 19.48 -6.41 0.21
CA ASP A 126 19.96 -5.03 0.09
C ASP A 126 18.98 -4.05 0.78
N LEU A 127 19.47 -2.84 1.05
CA LEU A 127 18.63 -1.73 1.53
C LEU A 127 18.13 -0.89 0.35
N TYR A 128 16.91 -0.43 0.46
CA TYR A 128 16.23 0.32 -0.58
C TYR A 128 15.80 1.71 -0.10
N SER A 129 15.74 2.66 -1.02
CA SER A 129 14.94 3.87 -0.87
C SER A 129 13.67 3.71 -1.67
N VAL A 130 12.53 4.05 -1.09
CA VAL A 130 11.23 4.01 -1.75
C VAL A 130 10.65 5.41 -1.76
N THR A 131 10.26 5.90 -2.95
CA THR A 131 9.60 7.19 -3.09
C THR A 131 8.23 6.97 -3.73
N PHE A 132 7.18 7.36 -3.05
CA PHE A 132 5.81 7.37 -3.56
C PHE A 132 5.46 8.78 -4.04
N ASN A 133 4.92 8.89 -5.25
CA ASN A 133 4.42 10.14 -5.81
C ASN A 133 2.91 10.01 -5.99
N ILE A 134 2.18 10.95 -5.42
CA ILE A 134 0.73 11.01 -5.44
C ILE A 134 0.30 12.15 -6.34
N VAL A 135 -0.40 11.83 -7.42
CA VAL A 135 -0.99 12.79 -8.32
C VAL A 135 -2.50 12.77 -8.13
N PRO A 136 -3.13 13.91 -7.81
CA PRO A 136 -4.58 13.98 -7.67
C PRO A 136 -5.28 13.68 -9.00
N PRO A 137 -6.56 13.26 -8.96
CA PRO A 137 -7.35 13.07 -10.17
C PRO A 137 -7.50 14.39 -10.94
N THR A 138 -7.55 14.29 -12.27
CA THR A 138 -7.89 15.42 -13.12
C THR A 138 -9.40 15.70 -13.07
N HIS A 139 -9.82 16.85 -13.62
CA HIS A 139 -11.26 17.16 -13.74
C HIS A 139 -12.02 16.23 -14.71
N ILE A 140 -11.29 15.45 -15.52
CA ILE A 140 -11.89 14.39 -16.36
C ILE A 140 -12.20 13.15 -15.53
N ASP A 141 -11.33 12.83 -14.56
CA ASP A 141 -11.48 11.66 -13.70
C ASP A 141 -12.49 11.91 -12.57
N LEU A 142 -12.51 13.14 -12.03
CA LEU A 142 -13.33 13.53 -10.89
C LEU A 142 -13.85 14.97 -11.05
N ALA A 143 -15.17 15.14 -11.19
CA ALA A 143 -15.81 16.44 -11.17
C ALA A 143 -15.99 16.93 -9.73
N LEU A 144 -15.63 18.20 -9.46
CA LEU A 144 -15.78 18.84 -8.17
C LEU A 144 -16.98 19.81 -8.19
N HIS A 145 -17.86 19.71 -7.21
CA HIS A 145 -19.00 20.58 -7.05
C HIS A 145 -18.60 21.91 -6.37
N LYS A 146 -19.48 22.93 -6.48
CA LYS A 146 -19.22 24.28 -5.99
C LYS A 146 -18.94 24.37 -4.48
N ASP A 147 -19.59 23.55 -3.69
CA ASP A 147 -19.38 23.45 -2.24
C ASP A 147 -17.98 22.95 -1.89
N TRP A 148 -17.51 21.91 -2.62
CA TRP A 148 -16.12 21.46 -2.52
C TRP A 148 -15.14 22.57 -2.91
N LEU A 149 -15.33 23.18 -4.09
CA LEU A 149 -14.46 24.24 -4.59
C LEU A 149 -14.33 25.41 -3.60
N ASN A 150 -15.43 25.78 -2.93
CA ASN A 150 -15.45 26.84 -1.94
C ASN A 150 -14.72 26.46 -0.63
N SER A 151 -14.73 25.18 -0.25
CA SER A 151 -14.21 24.71 1.05
C SER A 151 -12.78 24.17 0.95
N TYR A 152 -12.43 23.49 -0.15
CA TYR A 152 -11.18 22.75 -0.29
C TYR A 152 -10.36 23.11 -1.54
N GLY A 153 -10.92 23.93 -2.46
CA GLY A 153 -10.24 24.39 -3.67
C GLY A 153 -10.45 23.47 -4.88
N GLU A 154 -9.60 23.65 -5.89
CA GLU A 154 -9.79 23.08 -7.25
C GLU A 154 -9.25 21.66 -7.43
N ALA A 155 -8.89 20.98 -6.35
CA ALA A 155 -8.38 19.61 -6.40
C ALA A 155 -8.88 18.80 -5.20
N LEU A 156 -8.89 17.48 -5.32
CA LEU A 156 -9.19 16.56 -4.20
C LEU A 156 -8.16 16.68 -3.09
N LEU A 157 -6.89 16.78 -3.46
CA LEU A 157 -5.73 17.03 -2.60
C LEU A 157 -4.63 17.71 -3.42
N LYS A 158 -3.61 18.22 -2.77
CA LYS A 158 -2.39 18.68 -3.45
C LYS A 158 -1.49 17.48 -3.73
N GLY A 159 -0.85 17.47 -4.91
CA GLY A 159 0.15 16.46 -5.23
C GLY A 159 1.24 16.36 -4.17
N GLN A 160 1.66 15.14 -3.83
CA GLN A 160 2.60 14.84 -2.76
C GLN A 160 3.70 13.91 -3.24
N SER A 161 4.83 13.92 -2.56
CA SER A 161 5.91 12.95 -2.75
C SER A 161 6.52 12.60 -1.39
N PHE A 162 6.52 11.31 -1.06
CA PHE A 162 7.02 10.79 0.21
C PHE A 162 8.18 9.84 -0.05
N SER A 163 9.28 10.01 0.67
CA SER A 163 10.51 9.23 0.46
C SER A 163 10.99 8.60 1.76
N TYR A 164 11.20 7.29 1.72
CA TYR A 164 11.66 6.48 2.82
C TYR A 164 13.01 5.85 2.46
N LYS A 165 13.96 5.83 3.41
CA LYS A 165 15.29 5.27 3.22
C LYS A 165 15.49 4.06 4.11
N SER A 166 16.45 3.23 3.71
CA SER A 166 16.86 2.04 4.45
C SER A 166 15.74 1.03 4.69
N VAL A 167 14.82 0.93 3.70
CA VAL A 167 13.76 -0.07 3.71
C VAL A 167 14.38 -1.44 3.42
N TYR A 168 14.14 -2.41 4.30
CA TYR A 168 14.61 -3.79 4.16
C TYR A 168 13.44 -4.72 3.84
N PHE A 169 13.46 -5.30 2.66
CA PHE A 169 12.39 -6.18 2.17
C PHE A 169 12.67 -7.67 2.39
N GLY A 170 13.83 -8.05 2.93
CA GLY A 170 14.28 -9.44 2.97
C GLY A 170 13.32 -10.39 3.68
N GLU A 171 12.66 -9.97 4.77
CA GLU A 171 11.72 -10.80 5.51
C GLU A 171 10.44 -11.05 4.70
N ILE A 172 9.85 -9.98 4.15
CA ILE A 172 8.60 -10.07 3.38
C ILE A 172 8.80 -10.82 2.06
N CYS A 173 9.98 -10.70 1.43
CA CYS A 173 10.33 -11.49 0.22
C CYS A 173 10.39 -13.00 0.46
N ARG A 174 10.71 -13.42 1.70
CA ARG A 174 10.79 -14.84 2.09
C ARG A 174 9.48 -15.37 2.65
N ALA A 175 8.59 -14.49 3.05
CA ALA A 175 7.27 -14.87 3.57
C ALA A 175 6.41 -15.52 2.47
N ARG A 176 5.47 -16.35 2.87
CA ARG A 176 4.52 -17.00 1.98
C ARG A 176 3.12 -16.80 2.53
N ARG A 177 2.17 -16.61 1.63
CA ARG A 177 0.75 -16.72 2.00
C ARG A 177 0.41 -18.18 2.29
N ASN A 178 -0.33 -18.43 3.37
CA ASN A 178 -0.84 -19.75 3.75
C ASN A 178 -2.14 -20.04 2.99
#